data_e98d01bf2f9c727e551ebe8f149c266f
#
_entry.id   e98d01bf2f9c727e551ebe8f149c266f
#
_cell.length_a   1.000
_cell.length_b   1.000
_cell.length_c   1.000
_cell.angle_alpha   90.00
_cell.angle_beta   90.00
_cell.angle_gamma   90.00
#
_symmetry.space_group_name_H-M   'P 1'
#
loop_
_entity.id
_entity.type
_entity.pdbx_description
1 polymer ?
#
loop_
_entity_poly.entity_id
_entity_poly.type
_entity_poly.pdbx_seq_one_letter_code
_entity_poly.pdbx_strand_id
1 'polypeptide(L)'
;MDLVEIFFEVVYPIFPFFHQPTFIRQVSRAEYTSERSTFSVTIALCALVSGRIRDGSVTNSKWDLEPLHKIPPEIFYNEAKKQLLNFTAESSINVLRAHAILAIAAIQNGKIRDMHQHLGAYHTLVAMDGLHDEANWPAGIGFVEREERRRLFWSIYTLDIYSSVVWGGIIRCSERQSHVSYPSEVIDDEMINDDGTTSEYPLPLETSGRRGDCWLSGWNFITDLYRVLEHALTRFRGSRRRATTNSFLVDMFEDDFTVTKSSVSESVSRMYLSLPYCFKETPPMTYNAKKDRFGYQAANITATFQLLRIVLFAASGSSIEDRCQIANQVVEAFASIPIAYLLAISTPLLHHLGGIGTILGNVLEEPLGEADYTRVRGVMLSMAQLLENLEVIHRSTSASAKIRSQVSRIDEYMHRQQHVTPPAAALGAPGAMVELSMPEGRESQNFPDIIPDISMDWILPENGELLGDLAWNFNLN
;
A
#
# COMPACT_ATOMS: atom_id res chain seq x y z
N MET A 1 18.45 -22.33 5.46
CA MET A 1 18.47 -22.11 4.00
C MET A 1 17.04 -21.90 3.48
N ASP A 2 16.10 -22.72 3.91
CA ASP A 2 14.69 -22.68 3.47
C ASP A 2 14.03 -21.29 3.55
N LEU A 3 14.23 -20.58 4.67
CA LEU A 3 13.71 -19.21 4.80
C LEU A 3 14.28 -18.25 3.74
N VAL A 4 15.52 -18.42 3.32
CA VAL A 4 16.14 -17.61 2.26
C VAL A 4 15.55 -17.95 0.90
N GLU A 5 15.35 -19.23 0.60
CA GLU A 5 14.74 -19.63 -0.66
C GLU A 5 13.25 -19.20 -0.74
N ILE A 6 12.51 -19.32 0.37
CA ILE A 6 11.14 -18.82 0.48
C ILE A 6 11.10 -17.28 0.26
N PHE A 7 12.10 -16.54 0.78
CA PHE A 7 12.21 -15.11 0.51
C PHE A 7 12.24 -14.82 -0.99
N PHE A 8 13.07 -15.55 -1.75
CA PHE A 8 13.18 -15.37 -3.20
C PHE A 8 11.92 -15.82 -3.96
N GLU A 9 11.11 -16.67 -3.35
CA GLU A 9 9.83 -17.12 -3.94
C GLU A 9 8.70 -16.10 -3.72
N VAL A 10 8.53 -15.57 -2.50
CA VAL A 10 7.32 -14.81 -2.14
C VAL A 10 7.54 -13.33 -1.82
N VAL A 11 8.76 -12.92 -1.45
CA VAL A 11 9.06 -11.52 -1.09
C VAL A 11 9.83 -10.81 -2.19
N TYR A 12 10.83 -11.46 -2.74
CA TYR A 12 11.73 -10.91 -3.74
C TYR A 12 11.01 -10.34 -4.99
N PRO A 13 9.94 -10.92 -5.52
CA PRO A 13 9.24 -10.33 -6.66
C PRO A 13 8.71 -8.91 -6.39
N ILE A 14 8.45 -8.57 -5.12
CA ILE A 14 7.94 -7.25 -4.71
C ILE A 14 9.08 -6.36 -4.22
N PHE A 15 10.01 -6.94 -3.44
CA PHE A 15 11.15 -6.24 -2.84
C PHE A 15 12.47 -6.92 -3.23
N PRO A 16 13.03 -6.61 -4.41
CA PRO A 16 14.22 -7.28 -4.95
C PRO A 16 15.53 -6.72 -4.36
N PHE A 17 15.69 -6.77 -3.03
CA PHE A 17 16.81 -6.16 -2.31
C PHE A 17 18.18 -6.75 -2.60
N PHE A 18 18.24 -7.96 -3.12
CA PHE A 18 19.47 -8.71 -3.28
C PHE A 18 19.66 -9.18 -4.71
N HIS A 19 20.90 -9.33 -5.12
CA HIS A 19 21.25 -10.16 -6.25
C HIS A 19 21.18 -11.63 -5.80
N GLN A 20 20.18 -12.36 -6.30
CA GLN A 20 19.84 -13.71 -5.81
C GLN A 20 21.06 -14.67 -5.77
N PRO A 21 21.86 -14.84 -6.86
CA PRO A 21 22.99 -15.76 -6.84
C PRO A 21 24.05 -15.40 -5.80
N THR A 22 24.33 -14.11 -5.63
CA THR A 22 25.34 -13.62 -4.67
C THR A 22 24.90 -13.86 -3.24
N PHE A 23 23.65 -13.51 -2.90
CA PHE A 23 23.15 -13.66 -1.54
C PHE A 23 23.02 -15.15 -1.13
N ILE A 24 22.50 -16.01 -2.02
CA ILE A 24 22.43 -17.45 -1.77
C ILE A 24 23.84 -18.01 -1.52
N ARG A 25 24.84 -17.61 -2.30
CA ARG A 25 26.23 -18.02 -2.11
C ARG A 25 26.78 -17.58 -0.75
N GLN A 26 26.56 -16.34 -0.34
CA GLN A 26 26.99 -15.80 0.96
C GLN A 26 26.37 -16.59 2.12
N VAL A 27 25.08 -16.85 2.08
CA VAL A 27 24.39 -17.65 3.12
C VAL A 27 24.87 -19.09 3.13
N SER A 28 25.08 -19.73 1.95
CA SER A 28 25.58 -21.10 1.86
C SER A 28 26.99 -21.26 2.41
N ARG A 29 27.81 -20.21 2.32
CA ARG A 29 29.16 -20.17 2.91
C ARG A 29 29.16 -19.76 4.39
N ALA A 30 28.00 -19.53 4.96
CA ALA A 30 27.81 -19.05 6.33
C ALA A 30 28.58 -17.75 6.65
N GLU A 31 28.72 -16.83 5.65
CA GLU A 31 29.40 -15.55 5.82
C GLU A 31 28.75 -14.68 6.92
N TYR A 32 27.46 -14.90 7.20
CA TYR A 32 26.73 -14.30 8.34
C TYR A 32 27.34 -14.63 9.70
N THR A 33 28.19 -15.64 9.82
CA THR A 33 28.85 -15.99 11.11
C THR A 33 30.07 -15.12 11.39
N SER A 34 30.70 -14.56 10.35
CA SER A 34 31.91 -13.73 10.44
C SER A 34 31.64 -12.24 10.24
N GLU A 35 30.59 -11.90 9.50
CA GLU A 35 30.25 -10.52 9.17
C GLU A 35 28.94 -10.11 9.81
N ARG A 36 29.02 -9.13 10.71
CA ARG A 36 27.89 -8.67 11.52
C ARG A 36 26.76 -8.04 10.69
N SER A 37 27.11 -7.31 9.64
CA SER A 37 26.12 -6.66 8.75
C SER A 37 25.34 -7.72 7.98
N THR A 38 26.01 -8.77 7.49
CA THR A 38 25.41 -9.92 6.82
C THR A 38 24.56 -10.74 7.79
N PHE A 39 24.99 -10.90 9.04
CA PHE A 39 24.15 -11.53 10.08
C PHE A 39 22.86 -10.74 10.31
N SER A 40 22.96 -9.40 10.47
CA SER A 40 21.81 -8.54 10.75
C SER A 40 20.75 -8.60 9.65
N VAL A 41 21.16 -8.54 8.38
CA VAL A 41 20.23 -8.59 7.24
C VAL A 41 19.63 -9.97 7.07
N THR A 42 20.42 -11.04 7.31
CA THR A 42 19.92 -12.42 7.24
C THR A 42 18.87 -12.70 8.30
N ILE A 43 19.09 -12.25 9.54
CA ILE A 43 18.11 -12.41 10.64
C ILE A 43 16.86 -11.54 10.39
N ALA A 44 17.00 -10.33 9.83
CA ALA A 44 15.86 -9.50 9.43
C ALA A 44 15.01 -10.19 8.36
N LEU A 45 15.66 -10.80 7.36
CA LEU A 45 15.00 -11.62 6.34
C LEU A 45 14.24 -12.80 6.98
N CYS A 46 14.87 -13.51 7.91
CA CYS A 46 14.22 -14.61 8.64
C CYS A 46 12.98 -14.12 9.40
N ALA A 47 13.02 -12.94 10.02
CA ALA A 47 11.86 -12.34 10.70
C ALA A 47 10.69 -12.12 9.75
N LEU A 48 10.96 -11.52 8.58
CA LEU A 48 9.93 -11.24 7.57
C LEU A 48 9.32 -12.53 7.02
N VAL A 49 10.16 -13.48 6.63
CA VAL A 49 9.70 -14.74 6.02
C VAL A 49 8.96 -15.63 7.01
N SER A 50 9.44 -15.76 8.26
CA SER A 50 8.70 -16.49 9.30
C SER A 50 7.33 -15.87 9.55
N GLY A 51 7.20 -14.54 9.48
CA GLY A 51 5.91 -13.87 9.51
C GLY A 51 5.04 -14.24 8.30
N ARG A 52 5.60 -14.31 7.08
CA ARG A 52 4.88 -14.74 5.88
C ARG A 52 4.38 -16.18 5.98
N ILE A 53 5.18 -17.06 6.56
CA ILE A 53 4.79 -18.46 6.83
C ILE A 53 3.65 -18.51 7.84
N ARG A 54 3.78 -17.81 8.96
CA ARG A 54 2.73 -17.73 9.99
C ARG A 54 1.40 -17.26 9.39
N ASP A 55 1.43 -16.26 8.49
CA ASP A 55 0.26 -15.65 7.90
C ASP A 55 -0.26 -16.42 6.67
N GLY A 56 0.28 -17.61 6.36
CA GLY A 56 -0.20 -18.47 5.26
C GLY A 56 0.16 -17.99 3.86
N SER A 57 1.13 -17.08 3.72
CA SER A 57 1.53 -16.55 2.41
C SER A 57 2.37 -17.52 1.58
N VAL A 58 2.84 -18.62 2.17
CA VAL A 58 3.62 -19.68 1.51
C VAL A 58 2.69 -20.83 1.16
N THR A 59 2.27 -20.90 -0.09
CA THR A 59 1.29 -21.88 -0.59
C THR A 59 1.90 -23.05 -1.35
N ASN A 60 3.20 -23.00 -1.63
CA ASN A 60 3.90 -24.04 -2.37
C ASN A 60 4.12 -25.28 -1.50
N SER A 61 3.52 -26.41 -1.88
CA SER A 61 3.56 -27.67 -1.15
C SER A 61 4.93 -28.35 -1.11
N LYS A 62 5.93 -27.84 -1.83
CA LYS A 62 7.31 -28.35 -1.72
C LYS A 62 7.95 -28.09 -0.35
N TRP A 63 7.42 -27.09 0.40
CA TRP A 63 7.98 -26.68 1.69
C TRP A 63 7.35 -27.46 2.83
N ASP A 64 8.20 -28.08 3.66
CA ASP A 64 7.79 -28.55 4.99
C ASP A 64 7.80 -27.36 5.95
N LEU A 65 6.63 -26.82 6.24
CA LEU A 65 6.48 -25.61 7.07
C LEU A 65 6.49 -25.94 8.58
N GLU A 66 6.25 -27.18 8.99
CA GLU A 66 6.19 -27.57 10.40
C GLU A 66 7.46 -27.22 11.18
N PRO A 67 8.69 -27.51 10.70
CA PRO A 67 9.89 -27.10 11.39
C PRO A 67 10.08 -25.58 11.45
N LEU A 68 9.60 -24.86 10.41
CA LEU A 68 9.77 -23.41 10.28
C LEU A 68 8.82 -22.64 11.22
N HIS A 69 7.69 -23.22 11.61
CA HIS A 69 6.78 -22.65 12.60
C HIS A 69 7.31 -22.70 14.05
N LYS A 70 8.34 -23.51 14.35
CA LYS A 70 8.85 -23.69 15.71
C LYS A 70 9.48 -22.43 16.31
N ILE A 71 9.99 -21.53 15.46
CA ILE A 71 10.61 -20.28 15.91
C ILE A 71 9.69 -19.14 15.53
N PRO A 72 9.08 -18.45 16.52
CA PRO A 72 8.23 -17.29 16.26
C PRO A 72 8.99 -16.17 15.55
N PRO A 73 8.38 -15.45 14.59
CA PRO A 73 9.02 -14.37 13.86
C PRO A 73 9.54 -13.23 14.76
N GLU A 74 8.93 -13.05 15.93
CA GLU A 74 9.32 -12.03 16.92
C GLU A 74 10.73 -12.26 17.48
N ILE A 75 11.19 -13.52 17.58
CA ILE A 75 12.55 -13.85 18.04
C ILE A 75 13.57 -13.31 17.03
N PHE A 76 13.38 -13.59 15.75
CA PHE A 76 14.24 -13.06 14.70
C PHE A 76 14.17 -11.52 14.61
N TYR A 77 12.97 -10.96 14.72
CA TYR A 77 12.74 -9.52 14.67
C TYR A 77 13.49 -8.78 15.79
N ASN A 78 13.35 -9.26 17.03
CA ASN A 78 13.98 -8.64 18.19
C ASN A 78 15.52 -8.78 18.13
N GLU A 79 16.03 -9.91 17.67
CA GLU A 79 17.47 -10.10 17.52
C GLU A 79 18.04 -9.21 16.41
N ALA A 80 17.38 -9.11 15.25
CA ALA A 80 17.78 -8.19 14.19
C ALA A 80 17.80 -6.73 14.69
N LYS A 81 16.75 -6.30 15.39
CA LYS A 81 16.65 -4.97 15.99
C LYS A 81 17.80 -4.70 16.98
N LYS A 82 18.12 -5.67 17.83
CA LYS A 82 19.24 -5.57 18.79
C LYS A 82 20.59 -5.44 18.08
N GLN A 83 20.82 -6.20 17.02
CA GLN A 83 22.05 -6.10 16.24
C GLN A 83 22.22 -4.71 15.61
N LEU A 84 21.14 -4.11 15.12
CA LEU A 84 21.17 -2.80 14.48
C LEU A 84 21.47 -1.64 15.45
N LEU A 85 21.15 -1.76 16.74
CA LEU A 85 21.47 -0.74 17.74
C LEU A 85 22.98 -0.44 17.84
N ASN A 86 23.82 -1.34 17.40
CA ASN A 86 25.27 -1.22 17.49
C ASN A 86 25.94 -0.65 16.22
N PHE A 87 25.16 -0.36 15.18
CA PHE A 87 25.63 0.23 13.92
C PHE A 87 25.42 1.75 13.94
N THR A 88 26.24 2.48 14.69
CA THR A 88 26.17 3.95 14.76
C THR A 88 27.18 4.66 13.87
N ALA A 89 28.17 3.93 13.31
CA ALA A 89 29.28 4.52 12.57
C ALA A 89 29.63 3.83 11.23
N GLU A 90 29.16 2.63 11.00
CA GLU A 90 29.46 1.90 9.74
C GLU A 90 28.20 1.76 8.90
N SER A 91 28.18 2.47 7.79
CA SER A 91 27.16 2.40 6.81
C SER A 91 27.50 1.28 5.80
N SER A 92 26.70 0.24 5.84
CA SER A 92 26.76 -0.89 4.90
C SER A 92 25.40 -1.03 4.22
N ILE A 93 25.41 -1.37 2.94
CA ILE A 93 24.15 -1.67 2.22
C ILE A 93 23.32 -2.75 2.94
N ASN A 94 23.95 -3.67 3.67
CA ASN A 94 23.27 -4.69 4.45
C ASN A 94 22.55 -4.10 5.67
N VAL A 95 23.08 -3.06 6.29
CA VAL A 95 22.39 -2.33 7.38
C VAL A 95 21.17 -1.60 6.85
N LEU A 96 21.30 -0.94 5.69
CA LEU A 96 20.15 -0.31 5.00
C LEU A 96 19.07 -1.34 4.66
N ARG A 97 19.46 -2.50 4.09
CA ARG A 97 18.53 -3.60 3.81
C ARG A 97 17.86 -4.14 5.07
N ALA A 98 18.60 -4.29 6.16
CA ALA A 98 18.03 -4.78 7.41
C ALA A 98 16.96 -3.83 7.95
N HIS A 99 17.18 -2.53 7.93
CA HIS A 99 16.15 -1.54 8.28
C HIS A 99 14.95 -1.59 7.33
N ALA A 100 15.18 -1.70 6.02
CA ALA A 100 14.13 -1.85 5.01
C ALA A 100 13.25 -3.09 5.28
N ILE A 101 13.86 -4.24 5.49
CA ILE A 101 13.18 -5.51 5.76
C ILE A 101 12.41 -5.46 7.08
N LEU A 102 13.00 -4.89 8.14
CA LEU A 102 12.32 -4.73 9.43
C LEU A 102 11.15 -3.75 9.36
N ALA A 103 11.21 -2.72 8.53
CA ALA A 103 10.06 -1.85 8.28
C ALA A 103 8.88 -2.64 7.66
N ILE A 104 9.15 -3.50 6.68
CA ILE A 104 8.13 -4.36 6.07
C ILE A 104 7.59 -5.39 7.07
N ALA A 105 8.47 -6.01 7.86
CA ALA A 105 8.08 -6.95 8.91
C ALA A 105 7.24 -6.26 10.00
N ALA A 106 7.55 -5.00 10.34
CA ALA A 106 6.77 -4.22 11.28
C ALA A 106 5.36 -3.93 10.75
N ILE A 107 5.21 -3.58 9.48
CA ILE A 107 3.90 -3.43 8.82
C ILE A 107 3.10 -4.73 8.92
N GLN A 108 3.72 -5.86 8.58
CA GLN A 108 3.09 -7.17 8.63
C GLN A 108 2.59 -7.54 10.03
N ASN A 109 3.27 -7.07 11.07
CA ASN A 109 2.93 -7.31 12.47
C ASN A 109 2.05 -6.20 13.09
N GLY A 110 1.57 -5.23 12.31
CA GLY A 110 0.76 -4.10 12.80
C GLY A 110 1.55 -3.11 13.68
N LYS A 111 2.89 -3.19 13.70
CA LYS A 111 3.76 -2.34 14.53
C LYS A 111 4.14 -1.06 13.78
N ILE A 112 3.17 -0.18 13.55
CA ILE A 112 3.34 1.01 12.71
C ILE A 112 4.42 1.98 13.27
N ARG A 113 4.53 2.11 14.58
CA ARG A 113 5.61 2.92 15.21
C ARG A 113 7.00 2.37 14.88
N ASP A 114 7.19 1.05 14.97
CA ASP A 114 8.46 0.40 14.63
C ASP A 114 8.77 0.58 13.14
N MET A 115 7.76 0.47 12.26
CA MET A 115 7.91 0.75 10.83
C MET A 115 8.46 2.18 10.61
N HIS A 116 7.87 3.20 11.24
CA HIS A 116 8.35 4.56 11.14
C HIS A 116 9.76 4.75 11.70
N GLN A 117 10.14 4.04 12.77
CA GLN A 117 11.50 4.05 13.33
C GLN A 117 12.50 3.48 12.31
N HIS A 118 12.18 2.33 11.70
CA HIS A 118 13.08 1.71 10.73
C HIS A 118 13.18 2.52 9.44
N LEU A 119 12.07 3.07 8.91
CA LEU A 119 12.12 3.99 7.77
C LEU A 119 12.91 5.26 8.10
N GLY A 120 12.73 5.82 9.30
CA GLY A 120 13.51 6.98 9.76
C GLY A 120 15.00 6.70 9.80
N ALA A 121 15.42 5.56 10.38
CA ALA A 121 16.81 5.12 10.41
C ALA A 121 17.36 4.90 9.00
N TYR A 122 16.61 4.23 8.12
CA TYR A 122 16.97 4.03 6.73
C TYR A 122 17.24 5.37 6.02
N HIS A 123 16.32 6.33 6.10
CA HIS A 123 16.49 7.63 5.43
C HIS A 123 17.61 8.47 6.04
N THR A 124 17.88 8.34 7.34
CA THR A 124 19.05 8.94 7.95
C THR A 124 20.35 8.41 7.35
N LEU A 125 20.47 7.10 7.20
CA LEU A 125 21.62 6.45 6.56
C LEU A 125 21.70 6.81 5.07
N VAL A 126 20.59 6.86 4.36
CA VAL A 126 20.53 7.32 2.95
C VAL A 126 21.11 8.72 2.81
N ALA A 127 20.77 9.63 3.73
CA ALA A 127 21.29 11.00 3.73
C ALA A 127 22.79 11.05 4.07
N MET A 128 23.23 10.21 5.02
CA MET A 128 24.66 10.15 5.42
C MET A 128 25.54 9.59 4.31
N ASP A 129 25.07 8.59 3.58
CA ASP A 129 25.84 7.85 2.58
C ASP A 129 25.62 8.34 1.15
N GLY A 130 24.71 9.29 0.97
CA GLY A 130 24.37 9.81 -0.35
C GLY A 130 23.70 8.78 -1.27
N LEU A 131 23.01 7.75 -0.74
CA LEU A 131 22.38 6.73 -1.57
C LEU A 131 21.33 7.29 -2.54
N HIS A 132 20.76 8.45 -2.26
CA HIS A 132 19.78 9.16 -3.09
C HIS A 132 20.37 9.80 -4.36
N ASP A 133 21.68 9.77 -4.53
CA ASP A 133 22.36 10.31 -5.71
C ASP A 133 23.54 9.41 -6.11
N GLU A 134 23.47 8.83 -7.32
CA GLU A 134 24.50 7.94 -7.84
C GLU A 134 25.89 8.58 -7.93
N ALA A 135 25.98 9.92 -8.04
CA ALA A 135 27.24 10.65 -8.05
C ALA A 135 28.01 10.57 -6.71
N ASN A 136 27.29 10.31 -5.61
CA ASN A 136 27.86 10.17 -4.26
C ASN A 136 28.25 8.72 -3.92
N TRP A 137 27.96 7.77 -4.79
CA TRP A 137 28.28 6.37 -4.51
C TRP A 137 29.79 6.12 -4.57
N PRO A 138 30.30 5.14 -3.81
CA PRO A 138 31.73 4.86 -3.79
C PRO A 138 32.27 4.58 -5.21
N ALA A 139 33.41 5.18 -5.53
CA ALA A 139 34.08 4.92 -6.79
C ALA A 139 34.50 3.43 -6.86
N GLY A 140 34.18 2.77 -7.96
CA GLY A 140 34.60 1.38 -8.22
C GLY A 140 33.69 0.32 -7.64
N ILE A 141 32.46 0.65 -7.18
CA ILE A 141 31.46 -0.39 -6.88
C ILE A 141 31.17 -1.22 -8.13
N GLY A 142 31.04 -2.54 -7.95
CA GLY A 142 30.68 -3.46 -9.02
C GLY A 142 29.29 -3.21 -9.59
N PHE A 143 29.02 -3.79 -10.75
CA PHE A 143 27.71 -3.66 -11.40
C PHE A 143 26.59 -4.26 -10.54
N VAL A 144 26.84 -5.40 -9.89
CA VAL A 144 25.90 -6.07 -8.99
C VAL A 144 25.47 -5.14 -7.85
N GLU A 145 26.43 -4.56 -7.13
CA GLU A 145 26.12 -3.64 -6.02
C GLU A 145 25.38 -2.39 -6.49
N ARG A 146 25.71 -1.87 -7.68
CA ARG A 146 25.00 -0.72 -8.26
C ARG A 146 23.53 -1.04 -8.49
N GLU A 147 23.23 -2.20 -9.08
CA GLU A 147 21.85 -2.64 -9.30
C GLU A 147 21.12 -2.89 -7.98
N GLU A 148 21.78 -3.48 -6.98
CA GLU A 148 21.22 -3.69 -5.66
C GLU A 148 20.90 -2.37 -4.96
N ARG A 149 21.75 -1.33 -5.08
CA ARG A 149 21.50 0.01 -4.54
C ARG A 149 20.27 0.66 -5.20
N ARG A 150 20.13 0.56 -6.53
CA ARG A 150 18.96 1.04 -7.28
C ARG A 150 17.68 0.36 -6.81
N ARG A 151 17.69 -0.96 -6.73
CA ARG A 151 16.54 -1.77 -6.29
C ARG A 151 16.14 -1.44 -4.85
N LEU A 152 17.10 -1.31 -3.95
CA LEU A 152 16.86 -0.94 -2.56
C LEU A 152 16.26 0.47 -2.45
N PHE A 153 16.86 1.45 -3.13
CA PHE A 153 16.38 2.83 -3.10
C PHE A 153 14.92 2.94 -3.55
N TRP A 154 14.60 2.43 -4.73
CA TRP A 154 13.25 2.53 -5.28
C TRP A 154 12.23 1.66 -4.55
N SER A 155 12.62 0.53 -3.97
CA SER A 155 11.73 -0.26 -3.11
C SER A 155 11.29 0.52 -1.88
N ILE A 156 12.21 1.24 -1.24
CA ILE A 156 11.89 1.99 -0.04
C ILE A 156 11.21 3.33 -0.37
N TYR A 157 11.53 3.93 -1.52
CA TYR A 157 10.76 5.05 -2.04
C TYR A 157 9.26 4.69 -2.19
N THR A 158 8.94 3.57 -2.85
CA THR A 158 7.55 3.12 -3.00
C THR A 158 6.90 2.82 -1.65
N LEU A 159 7.62 2.20 -0.72
CA LEU A 159 7.14 1.91 0.63
C LEU A 159 6.89 3.19 1.44
N ASP A 160 7.73 4.21 1.31
CA ASP A 160 7.58 5.49 2.01
C ASP A 160 6.33 6.24 1.52
N ILE A 161 6.12 6.32 0.19
CA ILE A 161 4.90 6.90 -0.37
C ILE A 161 3.66 6.11 0.06
N TYR A 162 3.72 4.76 -0.03
CA TYR A 162 2.66 3.89 0.44
C TYR A 162 2.31 4.16 1.92
N SER A 163 3.32 4.23 2.79
CA SER A 163 3.11 4.50 4.21
C SER A 163 2.47 5.87 4.46
N SER A 164 2.86 6.86 3.65
CA SER A 164 2.31 8.21 3.70
C SER A 164 0.85 8.28 3.26
N VAL A 165 0.46 7.47 2.27
CA VAL A 165 -0.93 7.36 1.81
C VAL A 165 -1.79 6.69 2.88
N VAL A 166 -1.36 5.53 3.37
CA VAL A 166 -2.18 4.66 4.22
C VAL A 166 -2.28 5.16 5.66
N TRP A 167 -1.18 5.64 6.24
CA TRP A 167 -1.15 6.08 7.65
C TRP A 167 -0.99 7.59 7.83
N GLY A 168 -1.12 8.37 6.75
CA GLY A 168 -1.08 9.83 6.84
C GLY A 168 0.28 10.44 7.17
N GLY A 169 1.36 9.66 7.12
CA GLY A 169 2.71 10.09 7.47
C GLY A 169 3.32 11.10 6.47
N ILE A 170 4.51 11.59 6.80
CA ILE A 170 5.31 12.45 5.91
C ILE A 170 5.96 11.62 4.80
N ILE A 171 6.18 12.23 3.65
CA ILE A 171 7.08 11.72 2.62
C ILE A 171 8.49 12.14 3.02
N ARG A 172 9.38 11.16 3.23
CA ARG A 172 10.74 11.39 3.73
C ARG A 172 11.73 11.66 2.61
N CYS A 173 11.52 11.02 1.46
CA CYS A 173 12.36 11.18 0.29
C CYS A 173 11.49 11.45 -0.93
N SER A 174 11.55 12.69 -1.44
CA SER A 174 10.85 13.06 -2.67
C SER A 174 11.68 12.70 -3.89
N GLU A 175 11.02 12.27 -4.97
CA GLU A 175 11.64 12.04 -6.27
C GLU A 175 12.49 13.22 -6.74
N ARG A 176 12.00 14.45 -6.52
CA ARG A 176 12.68 15.69 -6.93
C ARG A 176 14.05 15.90 -6.28
N GLN A 177 14.34 15.18 -5.19
CA GLN A 177 15.60 15.25 -4.46
C GLN A 177 16.52 14.06 -4.77
N SER A 178 16.16 13.23 -5.75
CA SER A 178 16.83 11.96 -6.01
C SER A 178 17.37 11.90 -7.42
N HIS A 179 18.61 11.41 -7.57
CA HIS A 179 19.28 11.19 -8.84
C HIS A 179 19.74 9.74 -8.94
N VAL A 180 18.79 8.81 -8.80
CA VAL A 180 19.00 7.37 -8.89
C VAL A 180 18.29 6.84 -10.11
N SER A 181 19.03 6.16 -11.00
CA SER A 181 18.47 5.50 -12.18
C SER A 181 17.58 4.32 -11.78
N TYR A 182 16.64 3.95 -12.64
CA TYR A 182 15.91 2.71 -12.45
C TYR A 182 16.82 1.48 -12.53
N PRO A 183 16.48 0.39 -11.83
CA PRO A 183 17.11 -0.89 -12.05
C PRO A 183 17.07 -1.30 -13.52
N SER A 184 18.15 -1.89 -14.00
CA SER A 184 18.26 -2.36 -15.38
C SER A 184 17.24 -3.47 -15.63
N GLU A 185 16.53 -3.39 -16.74
CA GLU A 185 15.58 -4.41 -17.19
C GLU A 185 16.31 -5.59 -17.80
N VAL A 186 16.89 -6.44 -16.95
CA VAL A 186 17.56 -7.67 -17.34
C VAL A 186 16.64 -8.88 -17.14
N ILE A 187 16.81 -9.88 -17.99
CA ILE A 187 15.91 -11.06 -17.99
C ILE A 187 16.07 -11.88 -16.70
N ASP A 188 17.29 -12.04 -16.21
CA ASP A 188 17.59 -12.83 -15.01
C ASP A 188 18.81 -12.27 -14.25
N ASP A 189 18.80 -12.40 -12.90
CA ASP A 189 19.94 -12.05 -12.06
C ASP A 189 21.20 -12.86 -12.39
N GLU A 190 21.05 -14.10 -12.90
CA GLU A 190 22.18 -14.94 -13.34
C GLU A 190 22.96 -14.33 -14.50
N MET A 191 22.36 -13.36 -15.22
CA MET A 191 23.00 -12.65 -16.34
C MET A 191 23.77 -11.40 -15.88
N ILE A 192 23.73 -11.09 -14.60
CA ILE A 192 24.42 -9.94 -14.01
C ILE A 192 25.64 -10.43 -13.23
N ASN A 193 26.80 -9.83 -13.46
CA ASN A 193 28.00 -10.01 -12.65
C ASN A 193 28.74 -8.67 -12.50
N ASP A 194 29.83 -8.63 -11.73
CA ASP A 194 30.59 -7.41 -11.48
C ASP A 194 31.29 -6.83 -12.71
N ASP A 195 31.53 -7.65 -13.74
CA ASP A 195 32.07 -7.22 -15.01
C ASP A 195 31.02 -6.67 -15.99
N GLY A 196 29.75 -6.69 -15.58
CA GLY A 196 28.60 -6.27 -16.35
C GLY A 196 27.61 -7.41 -16.64
N THR A 197 26.97 -7.37 -17.79
CA THR A 197 26.09 -8.45 -18.24
C THR A 197 26.90 -9.54 -18.93
N THR A 198 26.79 -10.80 -18.48
CA THR A 198 27.46 -11.98 -19.06
C THR A 198 26.85 -12.45 -20.37
N SER A 199 25.89 -11.72 -20.92
CA SER A 199 25.26 -12.11 -22.16
C SER A 199 26.25 -12.10 -23.32
N GLU A 200 26.56 -13.26 -23.88
CA GLU A 200 27.15 -13.39 -25.22
C GLU A 200 26.22 -12.83 -26.32
N TYR A 201 24.98 -12.52 -25.94
CA TYR A 201 24.06 -11.74 -26.75
C TYR A 201 24.25 -10.26 -26.35
N PRO A 202 24.92 -9.44 -27.18
CA PRO A 202 24.85 -8.01 -27.01
C PRO A 202 23.36 -7.67 -27.02
N LEU A 203 22.86 -7.10 -25.91
CA LEU A 203 21.53 -6.45 -25.95
C LEU A 203 21.65 -5.45 -27.10
N PRO A 204 20.92 -5.65 -28.22
CA PRO A 204 21.00 -4.71 -29.32
C PRO A 204 20.57 -3.37 -28.74
N LEU A 205 21.44 -2.36 -28.76
CA LEU A 205 21.16 -1.00 -28.31
C LEU A 205 19.98 -0.39 -29.10
N GLU A 206 19.47 -1.06 -30.12
CA GLU A 206 18.45 -0.60 -31.04
C GLU A 206 17.22 -1.51 -31.19
N THR A 207 17.23 -2.72 -30.64
CA THR A 207 15.96 -3.41 -30.49
C THR A 207 15.33 -2.89 -29.21
N SER A 208 14.33 -2.03 -29.38
CA SER A 208 13.30 -1.81 -28.36
C SER A 208 12.83 -3.19 -27.85
N GLY A 209 13.54 -3.73 -26.86
CA GLY A 209 13.14 -4.96 -26.18
C GLY A 209 11.68 -4.78 -25.85
N ARG A 210 10.84 -5.69 -26.26
CA ARG A 210 9.42 -5.60 -25.96
C ARG A 210 9.34 -5.48 -24.44
N ARG A 211 8.75 -4.40 -23.93
CA ARG A 211 8.59 -4.14 -22.48
C ARG A 211 8.04 -5.35 -21.67
N GLY A 212 7.70 -6.46 -22.33
CA GLY A 212 7.17 -7.67 -21.75
C GLY A 212 8.17 -8.81 -21.53
N ASP A 213 9.45 -8.64 -21.90
CA ASP A 213 10.42 -9.73 -21.83
C ASP A 213 11.13 -9.81 -20.47
N CYS A 214 11.06 -8.75 -19.65
CA CYS A 214 11.66 -8.67 -18.32
C CYS A 214 10.60 -8.31 -17.25
N TRP A 215 10.56 -9.07 -16.16
CA TRP A 215 9.63 -8.81 -15.06
C TRP A 215 9.92 -7.49 -14.34
N LEU A 216 11.17 -7.01 -14.35
CA LEU A 216 11.56 -5.70 -13.78
C LEU A 216 10.92 -4.53 -14.52
N SER A 217 10.52 -4.68 -15.79
CA SER A 217 9.74 -3.64 -16.49
C SER A 217 8.40 -3.38 -15.81
N GLY A 218 7.74 -4.45 -15.31
CA GLY A 218 6.53 -4.32 -14.50
C GLY A 218 6.82 -3.66 -13.15
N TRP A 219 7.93 -4.01 -12.51
CA TRP A 219 8.37 -3.42 -11.26
C TRP A 219 8.71 -1.92 -11.40
N ASN A 220 9.43 -1.53 -12.46
CA ASN A 220 9.70 -0.12 -12.78
C ASN A 220 8.40 0.65 -13.04
N PHE A 221 7.42 0.01 -13.71
CA PHE A 221 6.12 0.63 -13.93
C PHE A 221 5.34 0.88 -12.63
N ILE A 222 5.43 -0.02 -11.64
CA ILE A 222 4.86 0.20 -10.30
C ILE A 222 5.50 1.44 -9.68
N THR A 223 6.81 1.61 -9.81
CA THR A 223 7.52 2.80 -9.34
C THR A 223 7.00 4.07 -10.02
N ASP A 224 6.73 4.04 -11.33
CA ASP A 224 6.10 5.17 -12.04
C ASP A 224 4.72 5.51 -11.46
N LEU A 225 3.89 4.51 -11.12
CA LEU A 225 2.61 4.75 -10.46
C LEU A 225 2.77 5.41 -9.09
N TYR A 226 3.77 4.99 -8.29
CA TYR A 226 4.08 5.63 -7.01
C TYR A 226 4.62 7.06 -7.16
N ARG A 227 5.37 7.36 -8.22
CA ARG A 227 5.79 8.73 -8.54
C ARG A 227 4.59 9.63 -8.84
N VAL A 228 3.65 9.15 -9.64
CA VAL A 228 2.38 9.87 -9.88
C VAL A 228 1.62 10.05 -8.56
N LEU A 229 1.60 9.03 -7.70
CA LEU A 229 0.93 9.06 -6.40
C LEU A 229 1.56 10.09 -5.45
N GLU A 230 2.90 10.19 -5.40
CA GLU A 230 3.63 11.23 -4.64
C GLU A 230 3.18 12.63 -5.07
N HIS A 231 3.20 12.91 -6.37
CA HIS A 231 2.81 14.22 -6.90
C HIS A 231 1.34 14.54 -6.62
N ALA A 232 0.44 13.57 -6.80
CA ALA A 232 -0.97 13.72 -6.50
C ALA A 232 -1.20 14.03 -5.01
N LEU A 233 -0.55 13.28 -4.12
CA LEU A 233 -0.67 13.45 -2.66
C LEU A 233 -0.11 14.79 -2.18
N THR A 234 1.06 15.18 -2.68
CA THR A 234 1.71 16.45 -2.34
C THR A 234 0.84 17.64 -2.76
N ARG A 235 0.30 17.58 -3.98
CA ARG A 235 -0.62 18.62 -4.49
C ARG A 235 -1.92 18.67 -3.68
N PHE A 236 -2.48 17.51 -3.35
CA PHE A 236 -3.70 17.43 -2.56
C PHE A 236 -3.50 18.02 -1.16
N ARG A 237 -2.43 17.67 -0.46
CA ARG A 237 -2.09 18.23 0.86
C ARG A 237 -1.81 19.74 0.78
N GLY A 238 -1.16 20.21 -0.28
CA GLY A 238 -0.93 21.63 -0.55
C GLY A 238 -2.24 22.39 -0.71
N SER A 239 -3.18 21.90 -1.51
CA SER A 239 -4.49 22.54 -1.74
C SER A 239 -5.31 22.63 -0.45
N ARG A 240 -5.30 21.61 0.39
CA ARG A 240 -6.00 21.62 1.69
C ARG A 240 -5.39 22.66 2.64
N ARG A 241 -4.07 22.79 2.67
CA ARG A 241 -3.38 23.78 3.49
C ARG A 241 -3.74 25.22 3.08
N ARG A 242 -3.96 25.48 1.78
CA ARG A 242 -4.42 26.79 1.28
C ARG A 242 -5.79 27.16 1.78
N ALA A 243 -6.73 26.23 1.79
CA ALA A 243 -8.07 26.45 2.31
C ALA A 243 -8.07 26.88 3.78
N THR A 244 -7.05 26.50 4.56
CA THR A 244 -6.95 26.79 5.99
C THR A 244 -5.99 27.90 6.36
N THR A 245 -5.10 28.34 5.45
CA THR A 245 -4.03 29.31 5.77
C THR A 245 -3.84 30.29 4.61
N ASN A 246 -4.11 31.58 4.82
CA ASN A 246 -3.69 32.65 3.92
C ASN A 246 -2.18 32.84 4.00
N SER A 247 -1.41 32.07 3.27
CA SER A 247 0.04 32.14 3.28
C SER A 247 0.55 32.73 1.97
N PHE A 248 1.02 33.97 2.03
CA PHE A 248 1.71 34.67 0.94
C PHE A 248 2.87 33.84 0.33
N LEU A 249 3.53 33.01 1.13
CA LEU A 249 4.66 32.18 0.70
C LEU A 249 4.19 31.03 -0.23
N VAL A 250 2.95 30.56 -0.09
CA VAL A 250 2.42 29.49 -0.94
C VAL A 250 2.23 30.02 -2.36
N ASP A 251 1.76 31.26 -2.50
CA ASP A 251 1.50 31.87 -3.81
C ASP A 251 2.80 32.25 -4.57
N MET A 252 3.90 32.51 -3.82
CA MET A 252 5.19 32.87 -4.42
C MET A 252 5.91 31.72 -5.16
N PHE A 253 5.66 30.47 -4.77
CA PHE A 253 6.39 29.31 -5.27
C PHE A 253 5.53 28.34 -6.09
N GLU A 254 4.35 28.80 -6.50
CA GLU A 254 3.52 27.99 -7.37
C GLU A 254 3.93 28.10 -8.83
N ASP A 255 4.40 26.98 -9.36
CA ASP A 255 4.43 26.79 -10.81
C ASP A 255 3.00 26.69 -11.34
N ASP A 256 2.68 27.53 -12.29
CA ASP A 256 1.36 27.70 -12.94
C ASP A 256 0.96 26.50 -13.82
N PHE A 257 1.28 25.27 -13.36
CA PHE A 257 0.92 24.06 -14.11
C PHE A 257 -0.55 23.70 -13.89
N THR A 258 -1.39 24.13 -14.82
CA THR A 258 -2.83 23.80 -14.93
C THR A 258 -3.09 22.33 -15.31
N VAL A 259 -2.37 21.37 -14.71
CA VAL A 259 -2.68 19.94 -14.90
C VAL A 259 -3.93 19.61 -14.12
N THR A 260 -5.05 19.40 -14.83
CA THR A 260 -6.32 19.01 -14.22
C THR A 260 -6.28 17.58 -13.74
N LYS A 261 -7.07 17.24 -12.71
CA LYS A 261 -7.19 15.86 -12.17
C LYS A 261 -7.65 14.87 -13.25
N SER A 262 -8.55 15.26 -14.14
CA SER A 262 -8.98 14.44 -15.27
C SER A 262 -7.82 14.09 -16.20
N SER A 263 -6.95 15.06 -16.49
CA SER A 263 -5.75 14.84 -17.31
C SER A 263 -4.78 13.84 -16.69
N VAL A 264 -4.60 13.86 -15.36
CA VAL A 264 -3.77 12.86 -14.66
C VAL A 264 -4.41 11.48 -14.75
N SER A 265 -5.69 11.36 -14.45
CA SER A 265 -6.42 10.08 -14.51
C SER A 265 -6.40 9.47 -15.92
N GLU A 266 -6.60 10.27 -16.96
CA GLU A 266 -6.51 9.84 -18.35
C GLU A 266 -5.10 9.43 -18.75
N SER A 267 -4.08 10.15 -18.27
CA SER A 267 -2.67 9.82 -18.54
C SER A 267 -2.29 8.52 -17.89
N VAL A 268 -2.66 8.30 -16.63
CA VAL A 268 -2.42 7.04 -15.90
C VAL A 268 -3.15 5.89 -16.57
N SER A 269 -4.40 6.11 -17.00
CA SER A 269 -5.17 5.08 -17.74
C SER A 269 -4.49 4.71 -19.07
N ARG A 270 -3.98 5.70 -19.81
CA ARG A 270 -3.22 5.46 -21.06
C ARG A 270 -1.91 4.69 -20.78
N MET A 271 -1.19 5.05 -19.72
CA MET A 271 0.02 4.30 -19.30
C MET A 271 -0.32 2.84 -19.01
N TYR A 272 -1.37 2.57 -18.25
CA TYR A 272 -1.83 1.21 -17.97
C TYR A 272 -2.25 0.46 -19.24
N LEU A 273 -2.99 1.10 -20.14
CA LEU A 273 -3.42 0.48 -21.41
C LEU A 273 -2.24 0.16 -22.34
N SER A 274 -1.13 0.91 -22.24
CA SER A 274 0.08 0.65 -23.04
C SER A 274 0.94 -0.51 -22.54
N LEU A 275 0.64 -1.07 -21.34
CA LEU A 275 1.38 -2.20 -20.81
C LEU A 275 1.24 -3.46 -21.69
N PRO A 276 2.28 -4.30 -21.74
CA PRO A 276 2.18 -5.66 -22.26
C PRO A 276 1.12 -6.49 -21.52
N TYR A 277 0.54 -7.46 -22.21
CA TYR A 277 -0.51 -8.31 -21.67
C TYR A 277 -0.11 -9.07 -20.40
N CYS A 278 1.16 -9.53 -20.32
CA CYS A 278 1.70 -10.23 -19.15
C CYS A 278 1.68 -9.42 -17.84
N PHE A 279 1.46 -8.10 -17.92
CA PHE A 279 1.33 -7.22 -16.76
C PHE A 279 -0.10 -6.72 -16.51
N LYS A 280 -1.06 -7.10 -17.35
CA LYS A 280 -2.48 -6.72 -17.22
C LYS A 280 -3.34 -7.81 -16.62
N GLU A 281 -2.99 -9.05 -16.86
CA GLU A 281 -3.70 -10.20 -16.34
C GLU A 281 -2.81 -11.03 -15.42
N THR A 282 -3.38 -11.45 -14.32
CA THR A 282 -2.67 -12.28 -13.34
C THR A 282 -3.00 -13.74 -13.59
N PRO A 283 -2.10 -14.54 -14.19
CA PRO A 283 -2.33 -15.96 -14.41
C PRO A 283 -2.36 -16.74 -13.10
N PRO A 284 -2.93 -17.94 -13.06
CA PRO A 284 -2.78 -18.83 -11.91
C PRO A 284 -1.30 -19.07 -11.57
N MET A 285 -0.99 -19.20 -10.28
CA MET A 285 0.38 -19.47 -9.82
C MET A 285 0.84 -20.83 -10.32
N THR A 286 2.05 -20.88 -10.88
CA THR A 286 2.66 -22.09 -11.45
C THR A 286 3.66 -22.75 -10.50
N TYR A 287 4.05 -22.10 -9.42
CA TYR A 287 5.14 -22.46 -8.51
C TYR A 287 6.52 -22.54 -9.20
N ASN A 288 6.63 -21.91 -10.36
CA ASN A 288 7.90 -21.64 -11.04
C ASN A 288 8.25 -20.17 -10.79
N ALA A 289 9.26 -19.94 -9.92
CA ALA A 289 9.62 -18.59 -9.49
C ALA A 289 9.87 -17.61 -10.65
N LYS A 290 10.48 -18.05 -11.76
CA LYS A 290 10.77 -17.20 -12.91
C LYS A 290 9.49 -16.77 -13.64
N LYS A 291 8.53 -17.68 -13.80
CA LYS A 291 7.23 -17.38 -14.45
C LYS A 291 6.32 -16.58 -13.54
N ASP A 292 6.27 -16.95 -12.27
CA ASP A 292 5.37 -16.33 -11.30
C ASP A 292 5.77 -14.88 -10.97
N ARG A 293 7.03 -14.46 -11.21
CA ARG A 293 7.44 -13.06 -11.09
C ARG A 293 6.57 -12.11 -11.91
N PHE A 294 6.17 -12.49 -13.12
CA PHE A 294 5.24 -11.69 -13.95
C PHE A 294 3.84 -11.60 -13.32
N GLY A 295 3.33 -12.70 -12.77
CA GLY A 295 2.06 -12.72 -12.05
C GLY A 295 2.07 -11.82 -10.81
N TYR A 296 3.17 -11.82 -10.05
CA TYR A 296 3.37 -10.89 -8.94
C TYR A 296 3.36 -9.42 -9.40
N GLN A 297 4.01 -9.11 -10.54
CA GLN A 297 3.98 -7.74 -11.07
C GLN A 297 2.57 -7.36 -11.52
N ALA A 298 1.87 -8.22 -12.26
CA ALA A 298 0.50 -7.95 -12.70
C ALA A 298 -0.45 -7.68 -11.51
N ALA A 299 -0.36 -8.50 -10.46
CA ALA A 299 -1.13 -8.32 -9.23
C ALA A 299 -0.79 -6.99 -8.52
N ASN A 300 0.50 -6.68 -8.37
CA ASN A 300 0.95 -5.46 -7.69
C ASN A 300 0.64 -4.20 -8.50
N ILE A 301 0.76 -4.25 -9.84
CA ILE A 301 0.32 -3.17 -10.73
C ILE A 301 -1.18 -2.91 -10.56
N THR A 302 -1.99 -3.97 -10.59
CA THR A 302 -3.44 -3.84 -10.39
C THR A 302 -3.74 -3.19 -9.03
N ALA A 303 -3.12 -3.65 -7.96
CA ALA A 303 -3.31 -3.09 -6.62
C ALA A 303 -2.91 -1.61 -6.55
N THR A 304 -1.73 -1.26 -7.06
CA THR A 304 -1.21 0.13 -7.04
C THR A 304 -2.03 1.06 -7.93
N PHE A 305 -2.47 0.58 -9.10
CA PHE A 305 -3.34 1.34 -9.98
C PHE A 305 -4.69 1.66 -9.32
N GLN A 306 -5.29 0.70 -8.61
CA GLN A 306 -6.52 0.95 -7.87
C GLN A 306 -6.30 1.92 -6.68
N LEU A 307 -5.18 1.83 -5.96
CA LEU A 307 -4.83 2.78 -4.92
C LEU A 307 -4.73 4.21 -5.48
N LEU A 308 -4.04 4.38 -6.59
CA LEU A 308 -3.91 5.68 -7.25
C LEU A 308 -5.27 6.23 -7.67
N ARG A 309 -6.15 5.39 -8.24
CA ARG A 309 -7.52 5.79 -8.61
C ARG A 309 -8.32 6.26 -7.39
N ILE A 310 -8.25 5.53 -6.27
CA ILE A 310 -8.92 5.91 -5.03
C ILE A 310 -8.44 7.28 -4.56
N VAL A 311 -7.12 7.52 -4.53
CA VAL A 311 -6.55 8.79 -4.09
C VAL A 311 -6.94 9.96 -5.01
N LEU A 312 -6.88 9.77 -6.33
CA LEU A 312 -7.28 10.79 -7.29
C LEU A 312 -8.77 11.10 -7.19
N PHE A 313 -9.58 10.09 -6.90
CA PHE A 313 -11.02 10.24 -6.77
C PHE A 313 -11.44 10.90 -5.45
N ALA A 314 -10.85 10.51 -4.34
CA ALA A 314 -11.11 11.13 -3.03
C ALA A 314 -10.83 12.64 -3.02
N ALA A 315 -10.00 13.12 -3.95
CA ALA A 315 -9.70 14.53 -4.16
C ALA A 315 -10.77 15.30 -4.97
N SER A 316 -11.84 14.63 -5.47
CA SER A 316 -12.83 15.24 -6.38
C SER A 316 -14.21 15.18 -5.82
N GLY A 317 -14.83 16.03 -5.16
CA GLY A 317 -16.23 15.96 -4.68
C GLY A 317 -17.13 15.25 -5.72
N SER A 318 -17.61 14.05 -5.38
CA SER A 318 -18.24 13.13 -6.33
C SER A 318 -19.56 12.61 -5.78
N SER A 319 -20.47 12.23 -6.67
CA SER A 319 -21.76 11.66 -6.30
C SER A 319 -21.59 10.30 -5.57
N ILE A 320 -22.60 9.89 -4.80
CA ILE A 320 -22.65 8.57 -4.17
C ILE A 320 -22.52 7.45 -5.21
N GLU A 321 -23.16 7.63 -6.36
CA GLU A 321 -23.09 6.68 -7.48
C GLU A 321 -21.68 6.47 -7.98
N ASP A 322 -20.92 7.55 -8.21
CA ASP A 322 -19.51 7.48 -8.64
C ASP A 322 -18.64 6.79 -7.60
N ARG A 323 -18.86 7.06 -6.31
CA ARG A 323 -18.14 6.43 -5.19
C ARG A 323 -18.38 4.93 -5.16
N CYS A 324 -19.65 4.50 -5.25
CA CYS A 324 -20.01 3.09 -5.32
C CYS A 324 -19.47 2.40 -6.56
N GLN A 325 -19.49 3.07 -7.70
CA GLN A 325 -18.96 2.52 -8.96
C GLN A 325 -17.45 2.24 -8.85
N ILE A 326 -16.67 3.20 -8.33
CA ILE A 326 -15.22 3.01 -8.15
C ILE A 326 -14.95 1.92 -7.12
N ALA A 327 -15.67 1.91 -6.00
CA ALA A 327 -15.48 0.89 -4.98
C ALA A 327 -15.78 -0.52 -5.52
N ASN A 328 -16.84 -0.70 -6.32
CA ASN A 328 -17.14 -1.96 -7.00
C ASN A 328 -16.00 -2.38 -7.95
N GLN A 329 -15.52 -1.46 -8.79
CA GLN A 329 -14.41 -1.76 -9.72
C GLN A 329 -13.13 -2.17 -8.99
N VAL A 330 -12.87 -1.58 -7.82
CA VAL A 330 -11.72 -1.99 -6.99
C VAL A 330 -11.93 -3.39 -6.43
N VAL A 331 -13.12 -3.69 -5.89
CA VAL A 331 -13.44 -5.03 -5.36
C VAL A 331 -13.34 -6.09 -6.48
N GLU A 332 -13.90 -5.81 -7.66
CA GLU A 332 -13.84 -6.72 -8.82
C GLU A 332 -12.41 -6.96 -9.28
N ALA A 333 -11.58 -5.89 -9.32
CA ALA A 333 -10.17 -6.01 -9.68
C ALA A 333 -9.40 -6.91 -8.72
N PHE A 334 -9.63 -6.79 -7.41
CA PHE A 334 -9.01 -7.68 -6.43
C PHE A 334 -9.57 -9.10 -6.46
N ALA A 335 -10.86 -9.27 -6.70
CA ALA A 335 -11.49 -10.58 -6.83
C ALA A 335 -10.98 -11.38 -8.06
N SER A 336 -10.47 -10.70 -9.08
CA SER A 336 -9.88 -11.33 -10.26
C SER A 336 -8.45 -11.83 -10.03
N ILE A 337 -7.76 -11.42 -8.97
CA ILE A 337 -6.38 -11.81 -8.67
C ILE A 337 -6.38 -13.15 -7.93
N PRO A 338 -5.60 -14.17 -8.38
CA PRO A 338 -5.44 -15.42 -7.64
C PRO A 338 -4.93 -15.20 -6.22
N ILE A 339 -5.54 -15.91 -5.27
CA ILE A 339 -5.36 -15.70 -3.83
C ILE A 339 -3.90 -15.79 -3.40
N ALA A 340 -3.10 -16.65 -4.03
CA ALA A 340 -1.68 -16.82 -3.68
C ALA A 340 -0.87 -15.52 -3.88
N TYR A 341 -1.18 -14.72 -4.92
CA TYR A 341 -0.56 -13.42 -5.10
C TYR A 341 -1.08 -12.39 -4.11
N LEU A 342 -2.39 -12.42 -3.78
CA LEU A 342 -2.98 -11.54 -2.78
C LEU A 342 -2.34 -11.76 -1.40
N LEU A 343 -2.07 -13.01 -1.04
CA LEU A 343 -1.40 -13.37 0.22
C LEU A 343 0.04 -12.83 0.29
N ALA A 344 0.74 -12.80 -0.82
CA ALA A 344 2.09 -12.24 -0.87
C ALA A 344 2.09 -10.70 -0.77
N ILE A 345 1.09 -10.04 -1.36
CA ILE A 345 0.86 -8.59 -1.24
C ILE A 345 0.25 -8.25 0.14
N SER A 346 -0.44 -9.19 0.75
CA SER A 346 -1.14 -9.30 2.06
C SER A 346 -1.55 -8.00 2.77
N THR A 347 -0.66 -7.35 3.47
CA THR A 347 -0.97 -6.16 4.28
C THR A 347 -1.42 -4.95 3.45
N PRO A 348 -0.78 -4.63 2.31
CA PRO A 348 -1.28 -3.60 1.40
C PRO A 348 -2.73 -3.80 0.98
N LEU A 349 -3.17 -5.03 0.74
CA LEU A 349 -4.53 -5.32 0.34
C LEU A 349 -5.57 -4.90 1.37
N LEU A 350 -5.35 -5.21 2.65
CA LEU A 350 -6.27 -4.82 3.73
C LEU A 350 -6.41 -3.30 3.80
N HIS A 351 -5.32 -2.57 3.58
CA HIS A 351 -5.34 -1.11 3.58
C HIS A 351 -6.00 -0.50 2.32
N HIS A 352 -5.88 -1.14 1.15
CA HIS A 352 -6.62 -0.74 -0.05
C HIS A 352 -8.14 -0.86 0.17
N LEU A 353 -8.57 -1.98 0.77
CA LEU A 353 -9.97 -2.19 1.12
C LEU A 353 -10.44 -1.20 2.19
N GLY A 354 -9.55 -0.79 3.11
CA GLY A 354 -9.81 0.31 4.04
C GLY A 354 -10.10 1.64 3.34
N GLY A 355 -9.36 1.95 2.28
CA GLY A 355 -9.62 3.13 1.44
C GLY A 355 -11.03 3.13 0.83
N ILE A 356 -11.54 1.95 0.43
CA ILE A 356 -12.94 1.81 -0.02
C ILE A 356 -13.91 2.15 1.12
N GLY A 357 -13.66 1.63 2.33
CA GLY A 357 -14.47 1.92 3.51
C GLY A 357 -14.55 3.43 3.80
N THR A 358 -13.44 4.15 3.62
CA THR A 358 -13.40 5.61 3.78
C THR A 358 -14.23 6.33 2.71
N ILE A 359 -14.11 5.90 1.43
CA ILE A 359 -14.91 6.47 0.33
C ILE A 359 -16.41 6.29 0.60
N LEU A 360 -16.81 5.13 1.10
CA LEU A 360 -18.20 4.82 1.41
C LEU A 360 -18.64 5.40 2.75
N GLY A 361 -17.73 5.53 3.73
CA GLY A 361 -18.04 6.10 5.05
C GLY A 361 -18.57 7.53 4.96
N ASN A 362 -17.97 8.35 4.13
CA ASN A 362 -18.44 9.73 3.90
C ASN A 362 -19.82 9.80 3.23
N VAL A 363 -20.30 8.70 2.63
CA VAL A 363 -21.66 8.61 2.09
C VAL A 363 -22.72 8.55 3.19
N LEU A 364 -22.36 8.05 4.39
CA LEU A 364 -23.27 7.86 5.51
C LEU A 364 -23.54 9.16 6.30
N GLU A 365 -22.80 10.23 6.01
CA GLU A 365 -23.01 11.55 6.62
C GLU A 365 -24.23 12.31 6.01
N GLU A 366 -24.76 11.85 4.87
CA GLU A 366 -25.91 12.43 4.20
C GLU A 366 -27.14 11.50 4.29
N PRO A 367 -28.38 12.02 4.25
CA PRO A 367 -29.57 11.17 4.19
C PRO A 367 -29.55 10.32 2.92
N LEU A 368 -29.47 9.00 3.07
CA LEU A 368 -29.45 8.07 1.96
C LEU A 368 -30.84 7.82 1.38
N GLY A 369 -30.98 7.97 0.07
CA GLY A 369 -32.13 7.43 -0.65
C GLY A 369 -32.10 5.90 -0.68
N GLU A 370 -33.26 5.27 -0.89
CA GLU A 370 -33.36 3.79 -0.92
C GLU A 370 -32.48 3.13 -1.99
N ALA A 371 -32.34 3.77 -3.15
CA ALA A 371 -31.48 3.31 -4.23
C ALA A 371 -29.97 3.35 -3.85
N ASP A 372 -29.54 4.45 -3.22
CA ASP A 372 -28.16 4.64 -2.80
C ASP A 372 -27.81 3.71 -1.63
N TYR A 373 -28.73 3.53 -0.68
CA TYR A 373 -28.60 2.54 0.38
C TYR A 373 -28.36 1.13 -0.18
N THR A 374 -29.17 0.71 -1.16
CA THR A 374 -29.05 -0.62 -1.77
C THR A 374 -27.67 -0.79 -2.45
N ARG A 375 -27.19 0.25 -3.14
CA ARG A 375 -25.86 0.25 -3.77
C ARG A 375 -24.74 0.16 -2.75
N VAL A 376 -24.71 1.06 -1.77
CA VAL A 376 -23.70 1.08 -0.70
C VAL A 376 -23.64 -0.26 0.03
N ARG A 377 -24.81 -0.78 0.42
CA ARG A 377 -24.94 -2.08 1.08
C ARG A 377 -24.35 -3.21 0.23
N GLY A 378 -24.67 -3.23 -1.08
CA GLY A 378 -24.13 -4.24 -2.00
C GLY A 378 -22.61 -4.22 -2.07
N VAL A 379 -22.00 -3.04 -2.21
CA VAL A 379 -20.53 -2.88 -2.25
C VAL A 379 -19.89 -3.33 -0.96
N MET A 380 -20.43 -2.91 0.20
CA MET A 380 -19.89 -3.29 1.50
C MET A 380 -19.97 -4.81 1.74
N LEU A 381 -21.05 -5.46 1.33
CA LEU A 381 -21.15 -6.93 1.42
C LEU A 381 -20.17 -7.65 0.51
N SER A 382 -19.97 -7.17 -0.72
CA SER A 382 -18.96 -7.72 -1.64
C SER A 382 -17.54 -7.57 -1.07
N MET A 383 -17.26 -6.43 -0.44
CA MET A 383 -15.97 -6.19 0.24
C MET A 383 -15.80 -7.11 1.46
N ALA A 384 -16.84 -7.28 2.28
CA ALA A 384 -16.82 -8.20 3.41
C ALA A 384 -16.56 -9.65 2.98
N GLN A 385 -17.17 -10.08 1.88
CA GLN A 385 -16.94 -11.42 1.31
C GLN A 385 -15.51 -11.61 0.81
N LEU A 386 -14.93 -10.59 0.14
CA LEU A 386 -13.54 -10.63 -0.30
C LEU A 386 -12.58 -10.75 0.89
N LEU A 387 -12.82 -9.97 1.94
CA LEU A 387 -12.03 -10.03 3.17
C LEU A 387 -12.17 -11.38 3.87
N GLU A 388 -13.39 -11.92 3.98
CA GLU A 388 -13.63 -13.22 4.58
C GLU A 388 -12.86 -14.33 3.89
N ASN A 389 -12.82 -14.33 2.54
CA ASN A 389 -12.03 -15.28 1.77
C ASN A 389 -10.52 -15.17 2.07
N LEU A 390 -10.03 -13.97 2.39
CA LEU A 390 -8.64 -13.74 2.77
C LEU A 390 -8.37 -14.11 4.23
N GLU A 391 -9.31 -13.82 5.15
CA GLU A 391 -9.20 -14.08 6.59
C GLU A 391 -9.19 -15.58 6.93
N VAL A 392 -9.87 -16.41 6.13
CA VAL A 392 -9.83 -17.88 6.27
C VAL A 392 -8.39 -18.39 6.19
N ILE A 393 -7.53 -17.73 5.43
CA ILE A 393 -6.13 -18.10 5.23
C ILE A 393 -5.23 -17.33 6.20
N HIS A 394 -5.46 -16.04 6.34
CA HIS A 394 -4.86 -15.23 7.39
C HIS A 394 -5.59 -15.45 8.71
N ARG A 395 -4.98 -16.07 9.67
CA ARG A 395 -5.52 -16.22 11.03
C ARG A 395 -5.77 -14.87 11.74
N SER A 396 -5.82 -13.79 11.01
CA SER A 396 -6.11 -12.42 11.46
C SER A 396 -7.61 -12.17 11.32
N THR A 397 -8.27 -12.04 12.43
CA THR A 397 -9.72 -11.93 12.54
C THR A 397 -10.17 -10.48 12.59
N SER A 398 -11.30 -10.21 11.96
CA SER A 398 -12.31 -9.17 12.27
C SER A 398 -12.59 -8.08 11.24
N ALA A 399 -11.82 -7.90 10.16
CA ALA A 399 -12.13 -6.84 9.21
C ALA A 399 -13.48 -7.10 8.49
N SER A 400 -13.72 -8.33 8.04
CA SER A 400 -15.01 -8.74 7.44
C SER A 400 -16.17 -8.60 8.42
N ALA A 401 -15.98 -9.04 9.67
CA ALA A 401 -16.99 -8.94 10.71
C ALA A 401 -17.32 -7.47 11.06
N LYS A 402 -16.31 -6.60 11.10
CA LYS A 402 -16.52 -5.16 11.33
C LYS A 402 -17.34 -4.52 10.22
N ILE A 403 -17.05 -4.84 8.95
CA ILE A 403 -17.84 -4.33 7.82
C ILE A 403 -19.29 -4.85 7.89
N ARG A 404 -19.50 -6.13 8.19
CA ARG A 404 -20.85 -6.67 8.38
C ARG A 404 -21.59 -5.98 9.51
N SER A 405 -20.92 -5.66 10.61
CA SER A 405 -21.49 -4.87 11.71
C SER A 405 -21.88 -3.46 11.26
N GLN A 406 -21.07 -2.81 10.44
CA GLN A 406 -21.41 -1.50 9.86
C GLN A 406 -22.64 -1.61 8.94
N VAL A 407 -22.71 -2.62 8.09
CA VAL A 407 -23.90 -2.87 7.26
C VAL A 407 -25.15 -3.02 8.14
N SER A 408 -25.08 -3.81 9.21
CA SER A 408 -26.22 -3.98 10.13
C SER A 408 -26.66 -2.66 10.77
N ARG A 409 -25.70 -1.78 11.12
CA ARG A 409 -26.02 -0.45 11.67
C ARG A 409 -26.70 0.45 10.64
N ILE A 410 -26.26 0.38 9.37
CA ILE A 410 -26.91 1.11 8.27
C ILE A 410 -28.32 0.58 8.06
N ASP A 411 -28.50 -0.74 8.08
CA ASP A 411 -29.83 -1.39 7.95
C ASP A 411 -30.76 -0.91 9.05
N GLU A 412 -30.31 -0.86 10.33
CA GLU A 412 -31.06 -0.34 11.44
C GLU A 412 -31.43 1.15 11.29
N TYR A 413 -30.50 1.97 10.80
CA TYR A 413 -30.73 3.40 10.55
C TYR A 413 -31.83 3.60 9.50
N MET A 414 -31.76 2.90 8.39
CA MET A 414 -32.75 2.97 7.32
C MET A 414 -34.15 2.48 7.77
N HIS A 415 -34.18 1.40 8.55
CA HIS A 415 -35.47 0.94 9.15
C HIS A 415 -36.09 2.00 10.06
N ARG A 416 -35.31 2.68 10.88
CA ARG A 416 -35.82 3.76 11.74
C ARG A 416 -36.37 4.93 10.93
N GLN A 417 -35.69 5.32 9.83
CA GLN A 417 -36.19 6.39 8.96
C GLN A 417 -37.54 6.04 8.31
N GLN A 418 -37.72 4.80 7.87
CA GLN A 418 -38.98 4.34 7.27
C GLN A 418 -40.15 4.36 8.28
N HIS A 419 -39.89 4.16 9.58
CA HIS A 419 -40.89 4.17 10.62
C HIS A 419 -41.23 5.57 11.19
N VAL A 420 -40.44 6.60 10.86
CA VAL A 420 -40.66 8.00 11.32
C VAL A 420 -41.52 8.79 10.32
N THR A 421 -41.88 8.25 9.16
CA THR A 421 -42.83 8.91 8.25
C THR A 421 -44.22 8.91 8.89
N PRO A 422 -44.80 10.07 9.29
CA PRO A 422 -46.11 10.09 9.89
C PRO A 422 -47.14 9.60 8.88
N PRO A 423 -48.17 8.84 9.30
CA PRO A 423 -49.24 8.42 8.42
C PRO A 423 -49.89 9.68 7.83
N ALA A 424 -50.05 9.70 6.51
CA ALA A 424 -50.74 10.76 5.79
C ALA A 424 -52.10 10.97 6.47
N ALA A 425 -52.19 12.00 7.30
CA ALA A 425 -53.44 12.37 7.96
C ALA A 425 -54.44 12.84 6.91
N ALA A 426 -55.60 12.25 6.99
CA ALA A 426 -56.77 12.45 6.19
C ALA A 426 -57.00 13.93 5.82
N LEU A 427 -57.12 14.16 4.54
CA LEU A 427 -57.78 15.34 3.97
C LEU A 427 -59.27 15.31 4.38
N GLY A 428 -59.66 16.24 5.23
CA GLY A 428 -61.08 16.40 5.57
C GLY A 428 -61.34 17.73 6.27
N ALA A 429 -61.99 18.63 5.49
CA ALA A 429 -62.84 19.76 5.83
C ALA A 429 -62.21 21.16 5.95
N PRO A 430 -62.77 22.15 5.27
CA PRO A 430 -62.33 23.56 5.27
C PRO A 430 -63.07 24.37 6.35
N GLY A 431 -62.35 25.30 7.02
CA GLY A 431 -62.98 26.39 7.74
C GLY A 431 -62.59 26.56 9.18
N ALA A 432 -61.60 27.45 9.43
CA ALA A 432 -61.56 28.43 10.50
C ALA A 432 -60.22 29.17 10.46
N MET A 433 -60.27 30.47 10.12
CA MET A 433 -59.17 31.42 10.40
C MET A 433 -59.02 31.52 11.91
N VAL A 434 -57.85 31.17 12.41
CA VAL A 434 -57.42 31.54 13.76
C VAL A 434 -56.00 32.12 13.58
N GLU A 435 -55.88 33.40 13.90
CA GLU A 435 -54.61 34.09 14.13
C GLU A 435 -53.82 33.32 15.18
N LEU A 436 -52.67 32.88 14.84
CA LEU A 436 -51.70 32.30 15.79
C LEU A 436 -50.49 33.22 15.86
N SER A 437 -50.41 33.93 16.98
CA SER A 437 -49.23 34.59 17.50
C SER A 437 -48.08 33.59 17.60
N MET A 438 -46.93 33.99 17.09
CA MET A 438 -45.67 33.30 17.18
C MET A 438 -45.21 33.22 18.64
N PRO A 439 -44.86 32.05 19.16
CA PRO A 439 -44.02 31.97 20.35
C PRO A 439 -42.55 31.94 19.90
N GLU A 440 -41.79 32.93 20.34
CA GLU A 440 -40.34 32.90 20.41
C GLU A 440 -39.90 31.72 21.30
N GLY A 441 -38.87 31.03 20.89
CA GLY A 441 -38.16 30.04 21.71
C GLY A 441 -38.38 28.59 21.28
N ARG A 442 -37.80 28.17 20.18
CA ARG A 442 -37.43 26.74 20.02
C ARG A 442 -35.94 26.62 20.27
N GLU A 443 -35.66 26.13 21.48
CA GLU A 443 -34.40 25.46 21.78
C GLU A 443 -34.10 24.44 20.67
N SER A 444 -32.94 24.54 20.07
CA SER A 444 -32.41 23.51 19.18
C SER A 444 -32.36 22.21 19.99
N GLN A 445 -33.26 21.30 19.71
CA GLN A 445 -33.09 19.92 20.16
C GLN A 445 -31.81 19.42 19.53
N ASN A 446 -30.77 19.31 20.35
CA ASN A 446 -29.56 18.55 20.04
C ASN A 446 -30.05 17.12 19.68
N PHE A 447 -30.00 16.83 18.39
CA PHE A 447 -29.99 15.45 17.94
C PHE A 447 -28.77 14.79 18.58
N PRO A 448 -28.91 13.63 19.23
CA PRO A 448 -27.74 12.94 19.73
C PRO A 448 -26.79 12.68 18.56
N ASP A 449 -25.53 13.08 18.72
CA ASP A 449 -24.40 12.71 17.85
C ASP A 449 -24.28 11.17 17.82
N ILE A 450 -25.02 10.52 16.92
CA ILE A 450 -25.01 9.08 16.69
C ILE A 450 -24.43 8.80 15.30
N ILE A 451 -23.48 9.60 14.88
CA ILE A 451 -22.59 9.18 13.81
C ILE A 451 -21.25 8.86 14.49
N PRO A 452 -20.94 7.58 14.74
CA PRO A 452 -19.63 7.27 15.25
C PRO A 452 -18.63 7.59 14.16
N ASP A 453 -17.61 8.31 14.57
CA ASP A 453 -16.37 8.47 13.86
C ASP A 453 -16.00 7.16 13.18
N ILE A 454 -16.14 7.11 11.83
CA ILE A 454 -15.69 5.99 11.02
C ILE A 454 -14.19 6.22 10.82
N SER A 455 -13.47 6.24 11.93
CA SER A 455 -12.03 6.26 11.94
C SER A 455 -11.50 4.89 11.50
N MET A 456 -10.32 4.86 10.93
CA MET A 456 -9.65 3.62 10.47
C MET A 456 -9.27 2.66 11.61
N ASP A 457 -9.75 2.86 12.83
CA ASP A 457 -9.51 2.03 14.01
C ASP A 457 -9.91 0.56 13.82
N TRP A 458 -10.73 0.28 12.82
CA TRP A 458 -11.13 -1.10 12.50
C TRP A 458 -10.07 -1.93 11.76
N ILE A 459 -9.00 -1.30 11.24
CA ILE A 459 -7.90 -1.98 10.52
C ILE A 459 -6.72 -2.27 11.46
N LEU A 460 -6.61 -1.53 12.57
CA LEU A 460 -5.51 -1.67 13.52
C LEU A 460 -5.89 -2.64 14.67
N PRO A 461 -4.93 -3.45 15.16
CA PRO A 461 -5.16 -4.24 16.38
C PRO A 461 -5.41 -3.32 17.57
N GLU A 462 -6.23 -3.78 18.55
CA GLU A 462 -6.75 -3.03 19.69
C GLU A 462 -5.73 -2.35 20.65
N ASN A 463 -4.43 -2.46 20.39
CA ASN A 463 -3.37 -1.86 21.20
C ASN A 463 -2.78 -0.57 20.63
N GLY A 464 -3.46 0.09 19.71
CA GLY A 464 -3.01 1.32 19.05
C GLY A 464 -3.61 2.60 19.64
N GLU A 465 -3.50 2.84 20.94
CA GLU A 465 -3.69 4.18 21.51
C GLU A 465 -2.71 5.15 20.84
N LEU A 466 -3.21 6.18 20.15
CA LEU A 466 -2.55 7.38 19.62
C LEU A 466 -2.51 7.63 18.11
N LEU A 467 -3.36 7.05 17.28
CA LEU A 467 -3.45 7.44 15.87
C LEU A 467 -4.87 7.78 15.39
N GLY A 468 -5.85 7.91 16.28
CA GLY A 468 -7.26 8.23 15.97
C GLY A 468 -7.47 9.55 15.20
N ASP A 469 -6.55 10.51 15.28
CA ASP A 469 -6.75 11.85 14.69
C ASP A 469 -5.98 12.11 13.38
N LEU A 470 -5.19 11.18 12.86
CA LEU A 470 -4.34 11.42 11.69
C LEU A 470 -4.62 10.52 10.48
N ALA A 471 -5.39 9.45 10.64
CA ALA A 471 -5.71 8.54 9.55
C ALA A 471 -6.91 9.08 8.75
N TRP A 472 -6.67 9.46 7.51
CA TRP A 472 -7.66 9.69 6.47
C TRP A 472 -8.83 10.66 6.80
N ASN A 473 -8.66 11.66 7.67
CA ASN A 473 -9.63 12.75 7.79
C ASN A 473 -9.66 13.56 6.47
N PHE A 474 -10.21 12.96 5.41
CA PHE A 474 -10.66 13.64 4.23
C PHE A 474 -12.04 14.25 4.48
N ASN A 475 -12.24 14.99 5.59
CA ASN A 475 -13.41 15.82 5.73
C ASN A 475 -13.38 16.86 4.60
N LEU A 476 -14.20 16.62 3.61
CA LEU A 476 -14.55 17.56 2.55
C LEU A 476 -15.65 18.45 3.12
N ASN A 477 -15.30 19.53 3.83
CA ASN A 477 -16.16 20.71 3.96
C ASN A 477 -15.71 21.75 2.96
#